data_37badae715a5041aa85fef614a41528e
#
_entry.id   37badae715a5041aa85fef614a41528e
#
_cell.length_a   1.000
_cell.length_b   1.000
_cell.length_c   1.000
_cell.angle_alpha   90.00
_cell.angle_beta   90.00
_cell.angle_gamma   90.00
#
_symmetry.space_group_name_H-M   'P 1'
#
loop_
_entity.id
_entity.type
_entity.pdbx_description
1 polymer ?
#
loop_
_entity_poly.entity_id
_entity_poly.type
_entity_poly.pdbx_seq_one_letter_code
_entity_poly.pdbx_strand_id
1 'polypeptide(L)'
;MDETESLSHTRWECKYHVVFIPKYRRRTLYEELRKHLGEVFRRLAAQKESRIEEGHLMSDHVHMMISIPPKYAVSQVIGYIKGKSAIHLARTYGERKRNFVGQHFWARGYFVSTVGLSLIHISEPTRPY
;
A
#
# COMPACT_ATOMS: atom_id res chain seq x y z
N MET A 1 -11.17 11.32 -22.56
CA MET A 1 -10.53 12.12 -21.52
C MET A 1 -10.02 13.39 -22.12
N ASP A 2 -10.36 14.49 -21.52
CA ASP A 2 -9.92 15.72 -22.11
C ASP A 2 -8.49 16.00 -21.68
N GLU A 3 -7.94 17.02 -22.27
CA GLU A 3 -6.56 17.34 -22.06
C GLU A 3 -6.24 17.77 -20.67
N THR A 4 -7.14 18.48 -20.04
CA THR A 4 -6.94 18.94 -18.70
C THR A 4 -6.81 17.77 -17.73
N GLU A 5 -7.68 16.82 -17.91
CA GLU A 5 -7.65 15.67 -17.04
C GLU A 5 -6.39 14.87 -17.24
N SER A 6 -5.95 14.77 -18.48
CA SER A 6 -4.74 14.06 -18.78
C SER A 6 -3.54 14.73 -18.14
N LEU A 7 -3.48 16.05 -18.23
CA LEU A 7 -2.40 16.78 -17.64
C LEU A 7 -2.38 16.65 -16.14
N SER A 8 -3.55 16.69 -15.54
CA SER A 8 -3.66 16.54 -14.13
C SER A 8 -3.07 15.23 -13.69
N HIS A 9 -3.46 14.16 -14.38
CA HIS A 9 -2.97 12.86 -14.05
C HIS A 9 -1.47 12.76 -14.18
N THR A 10 -0.93 13.21 -15.28
CA THR A 10 0.49 13.02 -15.51
C THR A 10 1.35 13.98 -14.75
N ARG A 11 0.83 15.15 -14.44
CA ARG A 11 1.66 16.17 -13.84
C ARG A 11 1.60 16.19 -12.35
N TRP A 12 0.49 15.76 -11.79
CA TRP A 12 0.28 15.93 -10.37
C TRP A 12 0.35 14.67 -9.55
N GLU A 13 0.41 13.52 -10.20
CA GLU A 13 0.57 12.28 -9.45
C GLU A 13 1.96 12.19 -8.90
N CYS A 14 2.05 11.77 -7.66
CA CYS A 14 3.34 11.49 -7.06
C CYS A 14 3.40 9.99 -6.80
N LYS A 15 4.59 9.44 -6.96
CA LYS A 15 4.77 8.00 -6.77
C LYS A 15 5.64 7.76 -5.56
N TYR A 16 5.30 6.72 -4.85
CA TYR A 16 6.00 6.39 -3.61
C TYR A 16 6.26 4.90 -3.54
N HIS A 17 7.40 4.55 -2.99
CA HIS A 17 7.64 3.19 -2.55
C HIS A 17 7.20 3.13 -1.10
N VAL A 18 6.41 2.12 -0.76
CA VAL A 18 5.89 1.98 0.58
C VAL A 18 6.12 0.55 1.04
N VAL A 19 6.58 0.40 2.26
CA VAL A 19 6.78 -0.91 2.84
C VAL A 19 6.14 -0.93 4.21
N PHE A 20 5.38 -1.98 4.48
CA PHE A 20 4.87 -2.19 5.83
C PHE A 20 4.80 -3.68 6.10
N ILE A 21 4.74 -4.02 7.37
CA ILE A 21 4.85 -5.42 7.76
C ILE A 21 3.72 -5.80 8.71
N PRO A 22 3.37 -7.08 8.71
CA PRO A 22 2.41 -7.54 9.71
C PRO A 22 3.09 -7.58 11.07
N LYS A 23 2.29 -7.50 12.12
CA LYS A 23 2.86 -7.70 13.44
C LYS A 23 3.45 -9.09 13.50
N TYR A 24 4.45 -9.24 14.31
CA TYR A 24 5.16 -10.50 14.40
C TYR A 24 4.19 -11.68 14.60
N ARG A 25 3.28 -11.54 15.52
CA ARG A 25 2.37 -12.66 15.81
C ARG A 25 1.30 -12.86 14.74
N ARG A 26 1.27 -11.99 13.74
CA ARG A 26 0.33 -12.16 12.63
C ARG A 26 1.04 -12.64 11.37
N ARG A 27 2.32 -12.89 11.44
CA ARG A 27 3.10 -13.23 10.25
C ARG A 27 2.62 -14.50 9.58
N THR A 28 2.29 -15.51 10.35
CA THR A 28 1.81 -16.76 9.77
C THR A 28 0.52 -16.55 9.02
N LEU A 29 -0.40 -15.81 9.62
CA LEU A 29 -1.68 -15.54 8.98
C LEU A 29 -1.47 -14.71 7.73
N TYR A 30 -0.60 -13.72 7.80
CA TYR A 30 -0.29 -12.89 6.64
C TYR A 30 0.23 -13.77 5.51
N GLU A 31 1.15 -14.66 5.81
CA GLU A 31 1.74 -15.49 4.79
C GLU A 31 0.70 -16.36 4.11
N GLU A 32 -0.25 -16.85 4.87
CA GLU A 32 -1.31 -17.66 4.30
C GLU A 32 -2.24 -16.85 3.40
N LEU A 33 -2.47 -15.60 3.76
CA LEU A 33 -3.49 -14.81 3.10
C LEU A 33 -2.94 -13.83 2.06
N ARG A 34 -1.63 -13.72 1.96
CA ARG A 34 -1.06 -12.65 1.17
C ARG A 34 -1.51 -12.66 -0.29
N LYS A 35 -1.74 -13.82 -0.85
CA LYS A 35 -2.13 -13.85 -2.25
C LYS A 35 -3.53 -13.29 -2.47
N HIS A 36 -4.30 -13.17 -1.42
CA HIS A 36 -5.63 -12.57 -1.55
C HIS A 36 -5.61 -11.08 -1.27
N LEU A 37 -4.52 -10.57 -0.73
CA LEU A 37 -4.46 -9.18 -0.33
C LEU A 37 -4.18 -8.24 -1.48
N GLY A 38 -3.57 -8.73 -2.53
CA GLY A 38 -3.24 -7.85 -3.64
C GLY A 38 -4.44 -7.12 -4.19
N GLU A 39 -5.50 -7.86 -4.42
CA GLU A 39 -6.70 -7.27 -4.97
C GLU A 39 -7.37 -6.34 -3.97
N VAL A 40 -7.33 -6.71 -2.70
CA VAL A 40 -7.90 -5.87 -1.65
C VAL A 40 -7.18 -4.52 -1.63
N PHE A 41 -5.85 -4.56 -1.69
CA PHE A 41 -5.08 -3.33 -1.67
C PHE A 41 -5.40 -2.46 -2.90
N ARG A 42 -5.52 -3.06 -4.08
CA ARG A 42 -5.81 -2.29 -5.28
C ARG A 42 -7.17 -1.62 -5.18
N ARG A 43 -8.14 -2.35 -4.65
CA ARG A 43 -9.47 -1.79 -4.51
C ARG A 43 -9.48 -0.65 -3.51
N LEU A 44 -8.76 -0.81 -2.40
CA LEU A 44 -8.70 0.22 -1.39
C LEU A 44 -7.97 1.47 -1.90
N ALA A 45 -6.90 1.25 -2.65
CA ALA A 45 -6.18 2.38 -3.24
C ALA A 45 -7.10 3.15 -4.19
N ALA A 46 -7.88 2.43 -4.97
CA ALA A 46 -8.79 3.08 -5.92
C ALA A 46 -9.81 3.93 -5.21
N GLN A 47 -10.22 3.55 -4.02
CA GLN A 47 -11.18 4.35 -3.27
C GLN A 47 -10.59 5.68 -2.84
N LYS A 48 -9.28 5.80 -2.86
CA LYS A 48 -8.59 7.05 -2.63
C LYS A 48 -7.97 7.58 -3.91
N GLU A 49 -8.55 7.20 -5.05
CA GLU A 49 -8.11 7.68 -6.35
C GLU A 49 -6.63 7.47 -6.59
N SER A 50 -6.09 6.45 -5.94
CA SER A 50 -4.68 6.11 -6.06
C SER A 50 -4.56 4.80 -6.82
N ARG A 51 -3.35 4.52 -7.30
CA ARG A 51 -3.16 3.34 -8.11
C ARG A 51 -1.87 2.65 -7.72
N ILE A 52 -1.96 1.36 -7.44
CA ILE A 52 -0.77 0.58 -7.16
C ILE A 52 -0.16 0.19 -8.48
N GLU A 53 1.01 0.74 -8.76
CA GLU A 53 1.71 0.47 -10.00
C GLU A 53 2.38 -0.88 -9.97
N GLU A 54 2.96 -1.21 -8.82
CA GLU A 54 3.60 -2.49 -8.60
C GLU A 54 3.34 -2.91 -7.18
N GLY A 55 3.05 -4.17 -6.99
CA GLY A 55 2.84 -4.68 -5.65
C GLY A 55 3.56 -5.99 -5.48
N HIS A 56 4.25 -6.12 -4.36
CA HIS A 56 4.98 -7.33 -4.03
C HIS A 56 4.60 -7.73 -2.62
N LEU A 57 3.91 -8.85 -2.51
CA LEU A 57 3.48 -9.35 -1.21
C LEU A 57 4.48 -10.44 -0.82
N MET A 58 5.53 -9.99 -0.19
CA MET A 58 6.60 -10.91 0.22
C MET A 58 6.16 -11.71 1.43
N SER A 59 6.97 -12.67 1.83
CA SER A 59 6.56 -13.54 2.92
C SER A 59 6.45 -12.84 4.26
N ASP A 60 7.15 -11.73 4.43
CA ASP A 60 7.15 -11.04 5.71
C ASP A 60 6.89 -9.54 5.59
N HIS A 61 6.60 -9.04 4.40
CA HIS A 61 6.31 -7.62 4.26
C HIS A 61 5.57 -7.35 2.95
N VAL A 62 4.94 -6.20 2.92
CA VAL A 62 4.30 -5.69 1.72
C VAL A 62 5.17 -4.58 1.19
N HIS A 63 5.46 -4.63 -0.10
CA HIS A 63 6.21 -3.58 -0.76
C HIS A 63 5.40 -3.17 -1.99
N MET A 64 5.07 -1.91 -2.10
CA MET A 64 4.30 -1.46 -3.24
C MET A 64 4.83 -0.12 -3.75
N MET A 65 4.64 0.11 -5.04
CA MET A 65 4.83 1.43 -5.60
C MET A 65 3.44 1.94 -5.93
N ILE A 66 3.09 3.09 -5.37
CA ILE A 66 1.75 3.61 -5.48
C ILE A 66 1.78 5.06 -5.93
N SER A 67 0.87 5.37 -6.86
CA SER A 67 0.67 6.72 -7.34
C SER A 67 -0.48 7.34 -6.59
N ILE A 68 -0.26 8.52 -6.04
CA ILE A 68 -1.25 9.19 -5.20
C ILE A 68 -1.45 10.60 -5.72
N PRO A 69 -2.70 11.00 -5.96
CA PRO A 69 -2.95 12.37 -6.42
C PRO A 69 -2.66 13.35 -5.28
N PRO A 70 -2.29 14.56 -5.61
CA PRO A 70 -1.85 15.52 -4.59
C PRO A 70 -2.91 15.92 -3.58
N LYS A 71 -4.15 15.66 -3.85
CA LYS A 71 -5.18 16.03 -2.88
C LYS A 71 -5.18 15.15 -1.66
N TYR A 72 -4.44 14.04 -1.70
CA TYR A 72 -4.32 13.16 -0.54
C TYR A 72 -2.89 13.14 -0.04
N ALA A 73 -2.73 13.16 1.26
CA ALA A 73 -1.42 12.92 1.85
C ALA A 73 -1.14 11.43 1.81
N VAL A 74 0.14 11.08 1.73
CA VAL A 74 0.53 9.68 1.74
C VAL A 74 -0.02 8.99 2.97
N SER A 75 0.05 9.65 4.11
CA SER A 75 -0.43 9.06 5.36
C SER A 75 -1.92 8.75 5.32
N GLN A 76 -2.69 9.57 4.61
CA GLN A 76 -4.11 9.31 4.49
C GLN A 76 -4.37 8.05 3.70
N VAL A 77 -3.64 7.88 2.61
CA VAL A 77 -3.87 6.74 1.74
C VAL A 77 -3.35 5.46 2.37
N ILE A 78 -2.13 5.50 2.89
CA ILE A 78 -1.54 4.31 3.46
C ILE A 78 -2.25 3.92 4.76
N GLY A 79 -2.64 4.91 5.55
CA GLY A 79 -3.42 4.63 6.75
C GLY A 79 -4.74 3.99 6.40
N TYR A 80 -5.38 4.46 5.33
CA TYR A 80 -6.63 3.89 4.88
C TYR A 80 -6.43 2.44 4.43
N ILE A 81 -5.41 2.19 3.63
CA ILE A 81 -5.14 0.84 3.14
C ILE A 81 -4.84 -0.10 4.28
N LYS A 82 -3.99 0.30 5.20
CA LYS A 82 -3.65 -0.55 6.33
C LYS A 82 -4.87 -0.79 7.21
N GLY A 83 -5.59 0.26 7.52
CA GLY A 83 -6.74 0.14 8.41
C GLY A 83 -7.85 -0.72 7.83
N LYS A 84 -8.22 -0.43 6.59
CA LYS A 84 -9.32 -1.15 5.97
C LYS A 84 -8.96 -2.59 5.64
N SER A 85 -7.72 -2.84 5.24
CA SER A 85 -7.33 -4.22 4.97
C SER A 85 -7.32 -5.03 6.26
N ALA A 86 -6.92 -4.42 7.37
CA ALA A 86 -6.94 -5.12 8.64
C ALA A 86 -8.37 -5.46 9.04
N ILE A 87 -9.31 -4.54 8.83
CA ILE A 87 -10.70 -4.80 9.12
C ILE A 87 -11.24 -5.92 8.22
N HIS A 88 -10.86 -5.87 6.95
CA HIS A 88 -11.28 -6.89 6.00
C HIS A 88 -10.81 -8.27 6.46
N LEU A 89 -9.56 -8.35 6.88
CA LEU A 89 -9.02 -9.62 7.35
C LEU A 89 -9.72 -10.10 8.61
N ALA A 90 -10.03 -9.17 9.51
CA ALA A 90 -10.71 -9.52 10.73
C ALA A 90 -12.12 -10.07 10.44
N ARG A 91 -12.82 -9.43 9.51
CA ARG A 91 -14.16 -9.88 9.16
C ARG A 91 -14.17 -11.21 8.46
N THR A 92 -13.20 -11.39 7.57
CA THR A 92 -13.17 -12.60 6.75
C THR A 92 -12.63 -13.79 7.50
N TYR A 93 -11.62 -13.57 8.35
CA TYR A 93 -10.94 -14.66 9.00
C TYR A 93 -10.96 -14.63 10.51
N GLY A 94 -11.57 -13.59 11.08
CA GLY A 94 -11.51 -13.39 12.51
C GLY A 94 -12.16 -14.48 13.32
N GLU A 95 -13.18 -15.09 12.77
CA GLU A 95 -13.86 -16.13 13.48
C GLU A 95 -12.97 -17.32 13.76
N ARG A 96 -11.96 -17.48 12.94
CA ARG A 96 -11.03 -18.59 13.11
C ARG A 96 -9.99 -18.29 14.17
N LYS A 97 -9.78 -17.01 14.46
CA LYS A 97 -8.76 -16.58 15.41
C LYS A 97 -9.45 -15.79 16.47
N ARG A 98 -9.78 -16.47 17.53
CA ARG A 98 -10.58 -15.89 18.57
C ARG A 98 -10.20 -14.48 18.99
N ASN A 99 -8.91 -14.22 19.10
CA ASN A 99 -8.46 -12.93 19.60
C ASN A 99 -7.97 -11.99 18.50
N PHE A 100 -8.34 -12.27 17.27
CA PHE A 100 -7.92 -11.45 16.16
C PHE A 100 -8.73 -10.15 16.15
N VAL A 101 -8.03 -9.04 16.24
CA VAL A 101 -8.63 -7.72 16.14
C VAL A 101 -7.97 -7.02 14.98
N GLY A 102 -8.77 -6.46 14.08
CA GLY A 102 -8.26 -5.88 12.86
C GLY A 102 -7.15 -4.87 13.05
N GLN A 103 -7.32 -3.98 14.01
CA GLN A 103 -6.34 -2.93 14.21
C GLN A 103 -4.98 -3.45 14.67
N HIS A 104 -4.89 -4.72 14.98
CA HIS A 104 -3.63 -5.29 15.44
C HIS A 104 -2.97 -6.17 14.39
N PHE A 105 -3.40 -6.10 13.15
CA PHE A 105 -2.80 -6.94 12.13
C PHE A 105 -1.45 -6.41 11.67
N TRP A 106 -1.39 -5.13 11.35
CA TRP A 106 -0.15 -4.54 10.82
C TRP A 106 0.66 -3.91 11.92
N ALA A 107 1.97 -3.99 11.78
CA ALA A 107 2.85 -3.28 12.69
C ALA A 107 2.65 -1.79 12.50
N ARG A 108 2.91 -1.03 13.53
CA ARG A 108 2.74 0.40 13.48
C ARG A 108 3.72 1.02 12.49
N GLY A 109 3.26 2.02 11.79
CA GLY A 109 4.13 2.75 10.89
C GLY A 109 4.34 2.07 9.56
N TYR A 110 5.14 2.70 8.74
CA TYR A 110 5.49 2.18 7.44
C TYR A 110 6.69 2.96 6.94
N PHE A 111 7.42 2.35 6.00
CA PHE A 111 8.52 3.04 5.38
C PHE A 111 8.03 3.61 4.06
N VAL A 112 8.44 4.84 3.75
CA VAL A 112 8.03 5.45 2.49
C VAL A 112 9.19 6.24 1.92
N SER A 113 9.35 6.17 0.61
CA SER A 113 10.27 7.03 -0.09
C SER A 113 9.62 7.45 -1.39
N THR A 114 9.91 8.67 -1.82
CA THR A 114 9.35 9.16 -3.07
C THR A 114 10.14 8.59 -4.22
N VAL A 115 9.42 8.34 -5.31
CA VAL A 115 10.07 7.99 -6.56
C VAL A 115 10.20 9.32 -7.28
N GLY A 116 11.39 9.69 -7.60
CA GLY A 116 11.58 10.99 -8.21
C GLY A 116 10.86 11.08 -9.53
N LEU A 117 10.38 12.26 -9.83
CA LEU A 117 9.77 12.52 -11.09
C LEU A 117 10.79 12.57 -12.16
N SER A 118 11.95 12.91 -11.76
CA SER A 118 13.00 13.14 -12.70
C SER A 118 13.50 11.83 -13.23
N LEU A 119 13.71 11.79 -14.50
CA LEU A 119 14.30 10.63 -15.10
C LEU A 119 15.70 10.43 -14.66
N ILE A 120 16.29 11.48 -14.18
CA ILE A 120 17.61 11.41 -13.67
C ILE A 120 17.69 10.41 -12.58
N HIS A 121 16.62 10.34 -11.84
CA HIS A 121 16.60 9.46 -10.75
C HIS A 121 16.77 8.06 -11.14
N ILE A 122 16.39 7.77 -12.32
CA ILE A 122 16.48 6.43 -12.80
C ILE A 122 17.89 5.98 -12.91
N SER A 123 18.77 6.91 -13.12
CA SER A 123 20.15 6.54 -13.27
C SER A 123 20.78 6.20 -11.94
N GLU A 124 20.06 6.40 -10.88
CA GLU A 124 20.57 6.09 -9.57
C GLU A 124 19.82 4.96 -8.93
N PRO A 125 19.51 3.96 -9.68
CA PRO A 125 18.70 2.91 -9.13
C PRO A 125 19.44 2.11 -8.10
N THR A 126 20.70 2.27 -8.11
CA THR A 126 21.47 1.54 -7.16
C THR A 126 21.38 2.09 -5.81
N ARG A 127 20.78 3.22 -5.70
CA ARG A 127 20.63 3.79 -4.40
C ARG A 127 19.82 2.89 -3.57
N PRO A 128 20.40 2.18 -2.67
CA PRO A 128 19.62 1.32 -1.83
C PRO A 128 18.85 2.16 -0.86
N TYR A 129 17.87 1.61 -0.35
CA TYR A 129 17.09 2.32 0.63
C TYR A 129 17.45 1.88 2.00
#